data_767d5a2b71e4867c254d9f4107f58762
#
_entry.id   767d5a2b71e4867c254d9f4107f58762
#
_cell.length_a   1.000
_cell.length_b   1.000
_cell.length_c   1.000
_cell.angle_alpha   90.00
_cell.angle_beta   90.00
_cell.angle_gamma   90.00
#
_symmetry.space_group_name_H-M   'P 1'
#
loop_
_entity.id
_entity.type
_entity.pdbx_description
1 polymer ?
#
loop_
_entity_poly.entity_id
_entity_poly.type
_entity_poly.pdbx_seq_one_letter_code
_entity_poly.pdbx_strand_id
1 'polypeptide(L)'
;MSTHNITFTMFRINASEVAALVGKNPYKSQDEAIQDCWNRNKKGLPPLEIMRAKKICNKNKEIEKAYEQMNAANKKDEDIIKKDFQKDMDTLKGERTQAVDEVKALEKVGNSKFNTNFGTRRETNIGKTYEEVTGMSVDKPNKKYLWDIVPECAVVVGKFDGFAEDGTLVEIKQRTRRLFGEVREYENVQVHVYMKMAEVETAQLVEKYEDKLMVHDIQYDDDFMCEIESELENVVNNYLMTMN
;
A
#
# COMPACT_ATOMS: atom_id res chain seq x y z
N MET A 1 -45.59 7.36 7.53
CA MET A 1 -44.28 7.63 8.10
C MET A 1 -43.28 6.78 7.34
N SER A 2 -42.48 7.40 6.49
CA SER A 2 -41.48 6.69 5.65
C SER A 2 -40.22 6.50 6.49
N THR A 3 -39.97 5.26 6.91
CA THR A 3 -38.69 4.88 7.54
C THR A 3 -37.63 4.89 6.47
N HIS A 4 -36.86 5.96 6.41
CA HIS A 4 -35.63 5.98 5.63
C HIS A 4 -34.66 5.03 6.33
N ASN A 5 -34.51 3.82 5.77
CA ASN A 5 -33.40 2.93 6.10
C ASN A 5 -32.12 3.62 5.64
N ILE A 6 -31.47 4.35 6.53
CA ILE A 6 -30.11 4.82 6.33
C ILE A 6 -29.22 3.59 6.45
N THR A 7 -28.91 2.98 5.32
CA THR A 7 -27.86 1.95 5.26
C THR A 7 -26.54 2.68 5.46
N PHE A 8 -26.04 2.71 6.69
CA PHE A 8 -24.67 3.16 6.98
C PHE A 8 -23.73 2.18 6.30
N THR A 9 -23.11 2.61 5.22
CA THR A 9 -22.04 1.84 4.60
C THR A 9 -20.79 2.00 5.47
N MET A 10 -20.35 0.92 6.12
CA MET A 10 -19.13 0.90 6.93
C MET A 10 -17.95 1.46 6.11
N PHE A 11 -17.17 2.34 6.70
CA PHE A 11 -15.91 2.78 6.13
C PHE A 11 -14.92 1.61 6.07
N ARG A 12 -14.37 1.41 4.90
CA ARG A 12 -13.35 0.39 4.67
C ARG A 12 -11.98 1.04 4.58
N ILE A 13 -11.10 0.67 5.50
CA ILE A 13 -9.71 1.10 5.58
C ILE A 13 -8.82 -0.09 5.19
N ASN A 14 -7.86 0.10 4.29
CA ASN A 14 -6.92 -0.98 4.01
C ASN A 14 -5.80 -0.96 5.07
N ALA A 15 -5.38 -2.13 5.55
CA ALA A 15 -4.32 -2.24 6.56
C ALA A 15 -3.02 -1.52 6.17
N SER A 16 -2.66 -1.55 4.87
CA SER A 16 -1.50 -0.83 4.34
C SER A 16 -1.62 0.70 4.32
N GLU A 17 -2.81 1.25 4.59
CA GLU A 17 -3.04 2.70 4.65
C GLU A 17 -3.02 3.23 6.09
N VAL A 18 -3.12 2.35 7.08
CA VAL A 18 -3.19 2.73 8.50
C VAL A 18 -2.03 3.64 8.89
N ALA A 19 -0.80 3.28 8.54
CA ALA A 19 0.38 4.09 8.84
C ALA A 19 0.28 5.53 8.32
N ALA A 20 -0.32 5.74 7.14
CA ALA A 20 -0.52 7.07 6.59
C ALA A 20 -1.67 7.81 7.29
N LEU A 21 -2.75 7.11 7.63
CA LEU A 21 -3.89 7.67 8.35
C LEU A 21 -3.53 8.14 9.76
N VAL A 22 -2.62 7.45 10.44
CA VAL A 22 -2.13 7.85 11.77
C VAL A 22 -0.86 8.72 11.72
N GLY A 23 -0.51 9.28 10.55
CA GLY A 23 0.60 10.22 10.40
C GLY A 23 2.01 9.61 10.48
N LYS A 24 2.13 8.27 10.50
CA LYS A 24 3.41 7.56 10.62
C LYS A 24 4.01 7.12 9.27
N ASN A 25 3.59 7.71 8.15
CA ASN A 25 4.11 7.40 6.83
C ASN A 25 4.85 8.61 6.23
N PRO A 26 6.18 8.55 6.04
CA PRO A 26 6.96 9.69 5.53
C PRO A 26 6.72 10.01 4.05
N TYR A 27 6.03 9.13 3.31
CA TYR A 27 5.81 9.27 1.87
C TYR A 27 4.42 9.80 1.50
N LYS A 28 3.50 9.83 2.47
CA LYS A 28 2.13 10.30 2.27
C LYS A 28 1.66 11.03 3.53
N SER A 29 1.22 12.27 3.36
CA SER A 29 0.66 13.05 4.49
C SER A 29 -0.63 12.44 5.01
N GLN A 30 -0.94 12.70 6.27
CA GLN A 30 -2.18 12.26 6.92
C GLN A 30 -3.40 12.82 6.18
N ASP A 31 -3.39 14.11 5.83
CA ASP A 31 -4.48 14.78 5.10
C ASP A 31 -4.77 14.11 3.75
N GLU A 32 -3.73 13.77 2.98
CA GLU A 32 -3.89 13.04 1.72
C GLU A 32 -4.45 11.65 1.93
N ALA A 33 -4.03 10.96 3.00
CA ALA A 33 -4.52 9.62 3.32
C ALA A 33 -5.99 9.65 3.72
N ILE A 34 -6.40 10.61 4.56
CA ILE A 34 -7.79 10.82 4.97
C ILE A 34 -8.66 11.14 3.75
N GLN A 35 -8.24 12.08 2.91
CA GLN A 35 -8.98 12.46 1.71
C GLN A 35 -9.14 11.30 0.72
N ASP A 36 -8.10 10.50 0.52
CA ASP A 36 -8.14 9.32 -0.35
C ASP A 36 -9.07 8.24 0.20
N CYS A 37 -8.98 7.97 1.51
CA CYS A 37 -9.86 7.02 2.19
C CYS A 37 -11.33 7.43 2.09
N TRP A 38 -11.62 8.71 2.36
CA TRP A 38 -12.97 9.26 2.27
C TRP A 38 -13.52 9.21 0.84
N ASN A 39 -12.76 9.68 -0.14
CA ASN A 39 -13.17 9.67 -1.55
C ASN A 39 -13.52 8.26 -2.03
N ARG A 40 -12.71 7.27 -1.66
CA ARG A 40 -12.92 5.87 -2.03
C ARG A 40 -14.21 5.32 -1.41
N ASN A 41 -14.47 5.61 -0.15
CA ASN A 41 -15.62 5.06 0.56
C ASN A 41 -16.92 5.78 0.22
N LYS A 42 -16.92 7.10 0.11
CA LYS A 42 -18.15 7.90 -0.11
C LYS A 42 -18.46 8.14 -1.57
N LYS A 43 -17.44 8.31 -2.40
CA LYS A 43 -17.63 8.68 -3.81
C LYS A 43 -17.21 7.58 -4.78
N GLY A 44 -16.60 6.50 -4.29
CA GLY A 44 -16.00 5.47 -5.15
C GLY A 44 -14.86 5.99 -6.03
N LEU A 45 -14.30 7.16 -5.68
CA LEU A 45 -13.24 7.78 -6.45
C LEU A 45 -11.88 7.13 -6.15
N PRO A 46 -11.02 7.01 -7.14
CA PRO A 46 -9.65 6.55 -6.92
C PRO A 46 -8.85 7.60 -6.14
N PRO A 47 -7.72 7.21 -5.54
CA PRO A 47 -6.80 8.13 -4.87
C PRO A 47 -6.47 9.37 -5.69
N LEU A 48 -6.24 10.51 -5.02
CA LEU A 48 -5.98 11.81 -5.67
C LEU A 48 -4.83 11.76 -6.68
N GLU A 49 -3.77 11.00 -6.39
CA GLU A 49 -2.65 10.82 -7.33
C GLU A 49 -3.09 10.18 -8.65
N ILE A 50 -3.96 9.17 -8.59
CA ILE A 50 -4.55 8.54 -9.78
C ILE A 50 -5.46 9.51 -10.53
N MET A 51 -6.25 10.31 -9.80
CA MET A 51 -7.10 11.33 -10.41
C MET A 51 -6.27 12.41 -11.11
N ARG A 52 -5.19 12.87 -10.47
CA ARG A 52 -4.25 13.83 -11.08
C ARG A 52 -3.61 13.26 -12.34
N ALA A 53 -3.10 12.01 -12.27
CA ALA A 53 -2.50 11.34 -13.42
C ALA A 53 -3.50 11.19 -14.58
N LYS A 54 -4.74 10.76 -14.31
CA LYS A 54 -5.79 10.67 -15.33
C LYS A 54 -6.10 12.04 -15.96
N LYS A 55 -6.14 13.11 -15.16
CA LYS A 55 -6.36 14.46 -15.66
C LYS A 55 -5.23 14.92 -16.58
N ILE A 56 -4.00 14.54 -16.27
CA ILE A 56 -2.82 14.83 -17.09
C ILE A 56 -2.86 14.01 -18.39
N CYS A 57 -3.12 12.70 -18.30
CA CYS A 57 -3.26 11.82 -19.45
C CYS A 57 -4.31 12.33 -20.43
N ASN A 58 -5.47 12.78 -19.94
CA ASN A 58 -6.56 13.31 -20.77
C ASN A 58 -6.18 14.60 -21.51
N LYS A 59 -5.09 15.27 -21.12
CA LYS A 59 -4.61 16.50 -21.75
C LYS A 59 -3.47 16.26 -22.74
N ASN A 60 -2.84 15.11 -22.72
CA ASN A 60 -1.66 14.81 -23.53
C ASN A 60 -1.64 13.35 -23.98
N LYS A 61 -1.83 13.14 -25.30
CA LYS A 61 -1.91 11.81 -25.90
C LYS A 61 -0.64 10.96 -25.75
N GLU A 62 0.53 11.58 -25.68
CA GLU A 62 1.81 10.87 -25.51
C GLU A 62 1.92 10.31 -24.09
N ILE A 63 1.46 11.10 -23.11
CA ILE A 63 1.40 10.68 -21.71
C ILE A 63 0.35 9.60 -21.52
N GLU A 64 -0.82 9.70 -22.17
CA GLU A 64 -1.86 8.69 -22.19
C GLU A 64 -1.32 7.37 -22.71
N LYS A 65 -0.64 7.39 -23.84
CA LYS A 65 -0.03 6.20 -24.45
C LYS A 65 1.00 5.54 -23.51
N ALA A 66 1.89 6.32 -22.90
CA ALA A 66 2.86 5.81 -21.93
C ALA A 66 2.18 5.19 -20.73
N TYR A 67 1.10 5.80 -20.22
CA TYR A 67 0.31 5.28 -19.11
C TYR A 67 -0.39 3.95 -19.46
N GLU A 68 -0.94 3.85 -20.67
CA GLU A 68 -1.54 2.60 -21.17
C GLU A 68 -0.50 1.50 -21.33
N GLN A 69 0.66 1.81 -21.86
CA GLN A 69 1.77 0.87 -21.97
C GLN A 69 2.20 0.33 -20.61
N MET A 70 2.31 1.19 -19.59
CA MET A 70 2.62 0.76 -18.22
C MET A 70 1.55 -0.17 -17.63
N ASN A 71 0.26 0.10 -17.90
CA ASN A 71 -0.84 -0.74 -17.42
C ASN A 71 -0.88 -2.11 -18.13
N ALA A 72 -0.47 -2.16 -19.39
CA ALA A 72 -0.45 -3.37 -20.21
C ALA A 72 0.86 -4.18 -20.09
N ALA A 73 1.87 -3.64 -19.39
CA ALA A 73 3.19 -4.26 -19.30
C ALA A 73 3.16 -5.67 -18.71
N ASN A 74 3.77 -6.59 -19.41
CA ASN A 74 4.05 -7.92 -18.90
C ASN A 74 5.48 -8.00 -18.32
N LYS A 75 5.80 -9.10 -17.64
CA LYS A 75 7.07 -9.25 -16.90
C LYS A 75 8.34 -9.10 -17.75
N LYS A 76 8.28 -9.46 -19.05
CA LYS A 76 9.48 -9.42 -19.93
C LYS A 76 9.78 -8.02 -20.42
N ASP A 77 8.74 -7.20 -20.56
CA ASP A 77 8.83 -5.88 -21.18
C ASP A 77 8.89 -4.75 -20.15
N GLU A 78 8.70 -5.06 -18.85
CA GLU A 78 8.64 -4.07 -17.77
C GLU A 78 9.87 -3.14 -17.72
N ASP A 79 11.09 -3.68 -17.82
CA ASP A 79 12.30 -2.88 -17.73
C ASP A 79 12.50 -1.98 -18.96
N ILE A 80 12.08 -2.46 -20.13
CA ILE A 80 12.14 -1.70 -21.38
C ILE A 80 11.13 -0.56 -21.30
N ILE A 81 9.88 -0.87 -20.98
CA ILE A 81 8.81 0.13 -20.87
C ILE A 81 9.12 1.17 -19.80
N LYS A 82 9.72 0.77 -18.69
CA LYS A 82 10.15 1.69 -17.63
C LYS A 82 11.24 2.65 -18.08
N LYS A 83 12.22 2.16 -18.87
CA LYS A 83 13.28 3.00 -19.44
C LYS A 83 12.72 3.97 -20.48
N ASP A 84 11.85 3.49 -21.36
CA ASP A 84 11.20 4.32 -22.39
C ASP A 84 10.32 5.38 -21.74
N PHE A 85 9.49 5.00 -20.76
CA PHE A 85 8.68 5.93 -19.98
C PHE A 85 9.54 7.01 -19.29
N GLN A 86 10.66 6.62 -18.66
CA GLN A 86 11.54 7.61 -18.02
C GLN A 86 12.14 8.57 -19.05
N LYS A 87 12.55 8.07 -20.22
CA LYS A 87 13.08 8.90 -21.31
C LYS A 87 12.02 9.89 -21.81
N ASP A 88 10.77 9.43 -21.99
CA ASP A 88 9.67 10.29 -22.42
C ASP A 88 9.37 11.36 -21.37
N MET A 89 9.39 11.00 -20.07
CA MET A 89 9.19 11.97 -18.97
C MET A 89 10.32 13.00 -18.91
N ASP A 90 11.56 12.60 -19.13
CA ASP A 90 12.70 13.51 -19.14
C ASP A 90 12.65 14.46 -20.35
N THR A 91 12.19 13.98 -21.50
CA THR A 91 11.95 14.80 -22.69
C THR A 91 10.84 15.83 -22.43
N LEU A 92 9.72 15.40 -21.85
CA LEU A 92 8.60 16.29 -21.52
C LEU A 92 8.95 17.34 -20.45
N LYS A 93 9.81 16.99 -19.48
CA LYS A 93 10.35 17.97 -18.51
C LYS A 93 11.21 19.05 -19.19
N GLY A 94 11.99 18.65 -20.20
CA GLY A 94 12.83 19.59 -20.99
C GLY A 94 12.03 20.53 -21.88
N GLU A 95 10.91 20.06 -22.41
CA GLU A 95 10.09 20.82 -23.38
C GLU A 95 9.05 21.76 -22.75
N ARG A 96 8.63 21.48 -21.50
CA ARG A 96 7.49 22.15 -20.84
C ARG A 96 7.80 22.63 -19.43
N THR A 97 8.45 23.76 -19.31
CA THR A 97 8.73 24.40 -18.01
C THR A 97 7.48 24.68 -17.17
N GLN A 98 6.31 24.84 -17.78
CA GLN A 98 5.04 25.10 -17.08
C GLN A 98 4.27 23.83 -16.65
N ALA A 99 4.65 22.64 -17.14
CA ALA A 99 3.97 21.37 -16.84
C ALA A 99 4.81 20.43 -15.98
N VAL A 100 5.92 20.89 -15.42
CA VAL A 100 6.89 20.06 -14.66
C VAL A 100 6.21 19.32 -13.51
N ASP A 101 5.31 19.98 -12.78
CA ASP A 101 4.65 19.34 -11.63
C ASP A 101 3.62 18.29 -12.06
N GLU A 102 2.99 18.50 -13.21
CA GLU A 102 2.07 17.51 -13.80
C GLU A 102 2.83 16.26 -14.25
N VAL A 103 3.98 16.45 -14.90
CA VAL A 103 4.85 15.34 -15.36
C VAL A 103 5.43 14.59 -14.16
N LYS A 104 5.86 15.29 -13.11
CA LYS A 104 6.31 14.66 -11.85
C LYS A 104 5.21 13.83 -11.19
N ALA A 105 3.97 14.31 -11.18
CA ALA A 105 2.85 13.56 -10.63
C ALA A 105 2.59 12.26 -11.42
N LEU A 106 2.66 12.31 -12.76
CA LEU A 106 2.54 11.13 -13.60
C LEU A 106 3.68 10.14 -13.39
N GLU A 107 4.91 10.64 -13.32
CA GLU A 107 6.11 9.84 -13.06
C GLU A 107 5.99 9.11 -11.69
N LYS A 108 5.54 9.83 -10.65
CA LYS A 108 5.29 9.25 -9.32
C LYS A 108 4.26 8.13 -9.37
N VAL A 109 3.13 8.34 -10.05
CA VAL A 109 2.08 7.31 -10.20
C VAL A 109 2.54 6.13 -11.02
N GLY A 110 3.26 6.38 -12.13
CA GLY A 110 3.81 5.33 -12.96
C GLY A 110 4.82 4.46 -12.20
N ASN A 111 5.78 5.08 -11.54
CA ASN A 111 6.76 4.38 -10.73
C ASN A 111 6.11 3.59 -9.58
N SER A 112 5.08 4.15 -8.92
CA SER A 112 4.32 3.45 -7.90
C SER A 112 3.65 2.19 -8.44
N LYS A 113 3.01 2.27 -9.62
CA LYS A 113 2.39 1.10 -10.28
C LYS A 113 3.40 0.04 -10.67
N PHE A 114 4.55 0.45 -11.24
CA PHE A 114 5.63 -0.49 -11.54
C PHE A 114 6.10 -1.21 -10.28
N ASN A 115 6.36 -0.47 -9.20
CA ASN A 115 6.85 -1.05 -7.95
C ASN A 115 5.81 -2.02 -7.35
N THR A 116 4.53 -1.69 -7.41
CA THR A 116 3.45 -2.57 -6.91
C THR A 116 3.33 -3.84 -7.74
N ASN A 117 3.29 -3.73 -9.07
CA ASN A 117 3.22 -4.90 -9.96
C ASN A 117 4.44 -5.79 -9.82
N PHE A 118 5.61 -5.18 -9.67
CA PHE A 118 6.88 -5.86 -9.49
C PHE A 118 6.94 -6.63 -8.16
N GLY A 119 6.43 -6.01 -7.07
CA GLY A 119 6.31 -6.64 -5.76
C GLY A 119 5.44 -7.89 -5.83
N THR A 120 4.19 -7.73 -6.25
CA THR A 120 3.19 -8.82 -6.28
C THR A 120 3.63 -10.03 -7.10
N ARG A 121 4.30 -9.82 -8.25
CA ARG A 121 4.78 -10.94 -9.09
C ARG A 121 5.96 -11.69 -8.48
N ARG A 122 6.78 -11.04 -7.67
CA ARG A 122 7.98 -11.62 -7.06
C ARG A 122 7.73 -12.27 -5.70
N GLU A 123 6.64 -11.95 -5.02
CA GLU A 123 6.27 -12.52 -3.72
C GLU A 123 6.32 -14.05 -3.72
N THR A 124 5.84 -14.71 -4.79
CA THR A 124 5.88 -16.17 -4.90
C THR A 124 7.31 -16.73 -4.95
N ASN A 125 8.23 -16.01 -5.60
CA ASN A 125 9.65 -16.45 -5.67
C ASN A 125 10.37 -16.15 -4.34
N ILE A 126 9.95 -15.11 -3.62
CA ILE A 126 10.53 -14.75 -2.33
C ILE A 126 10.13 -15.78 -1.27
N GLY A 127 8.89 -16.27 -1.29
CA GLY A 127 8.46 -17.38 -0.42
C GLY A 127 9.37 -18.59 -0.52
N LYS A 128 9.74 -19.00 -1.74
CA LYS A 128 10.69 -20.11 -1.95
C LYS A 128 12.09 -19.80 -1.40
N THR A 129 12.58 -18.57 -1.62
CA THR A 129 13.89 -18.17 -1.07
C THR A 129 13.85 -18.09 0.45
N TYR A 130 12.72 -17.68 1.04
CA TYR A 130 12.52 -17.71 2.49
C TYR A 130 12.60 -19.15 3.02
N GLU A 131 11.92 -20.11 2.39
CA GLU A 131 11.99 -21.54 2.72
C GLU A 131 13.43 -22.07 2.63
N GLU A 132 14.17 -21.69 1.59
CA GLU A 132 15.59 -22.10 1.43
C GLU A 132 16.49 -21.54 2.54
N VAL A 133 16.22 -20.35 3.03
CA VAL A 133 17.06 -19.67 4.05
C VAL A 133 16.67 -20.07 5.47
N THR A 134 15.37 -20.19 5.76
CA THR A 134 14.87 -20.44 7.12
C THR A 134 14.54 -21.91 7.36
N GLY A 135 14.39 -22.72 6.32
CA GLY A 135 13.90 -24.09 6.38
C GLY A 135 12.40 -24.20 6.68
N MET A 136 11.68 -23.08 6.74
CA MET A 136 10.24 -23.04 7.04
C MET A 136 9.44 -22.67 5.78
N SER A 137 8.38 -23.43 5.51
CA SER A 137 7.43 -23.07 4.44
C SER A 137 6.51 -21.92 4.86
N VAL A 138 5.98 -21.19 3.87
CA VAL A 138 5.00 -20.11 4.10
C VAL A 138 3.66 -20.52 3.51
N ASP A 139 2.67 -20.70 4.38
CA ASP A 139 1.28 -20.95 3.97
C ASP A 139 0.55 -19.64 3.72
N LYS A 140 0.01 -19.48 2.50
CA LYS A 140 -0.70 -18.25 2.09
C LYS A 140 -2.19 -18.36 2.40
N PRO A 141 -2.71 -17.56 3.35
CA PRO A 141 -4.13 -17.58 3.63
C PRO A 141 -4.93 -17.08 2.43
N ASN A 142 -5.95 -17.85 2.03
CA ASN A 142 -6.84 -17.45 0.94
C ASN A 142 -8.05 -16.63 1.44
N LYS A 143 -7.87 -15.84 2.50
CA LYS A 143 -8.92 -15.00 3.07
C LYS A 143 -8.41 -13.59 3.35
N LYS A 144 -9.35 -12.65 3.46
CA LYS A 144 -9.10 -11.32 4.02
C LYS A 144 -9.36 -11.36 5.51
N TYR A 145 -8.56 -10.66 6.25
CA TYR A 145 -8.72 -10.45 7.67
C TYR A 145 -9.42 -9.10 7.89
N LEU A 146 -10.19 -9.02 8.96
CA LEU A 146 -10.99 -7.87 9.33
C LEU A 146 -10.70 -7.49 10.78
N TRP A 147 -10.69 -6.20 11.04
CA TRP A 147 -10.63 -5.64 12.37
C TRP A 147 -11.59 -4.46 12.47
N ASP A 148 -12.63 -4.60 13.30
CA ASP A 148 -13.62 -3.56 13.56
C ASP A 148 -12.98 -2.49 14.45
N ILE A 149 -12.55 -1.37 13.87
CA ILE A 149 -11.91 -0.28 14.59
C ILE A 149 -12.95 0.60 15.31
N VAL A 150 -14.06 0.88 14.66
CA VAL A 150 -15.21 1.55 15.26
C VAL A 150 -16.44 0.71 14.91
N PRO A 151 -17.06 0.03 15.88
CA PRO A 151 -18.19 -0.86 15.65
C PRO A 151 -19.27 -0.22 14.78
N GLU A 152 -19.76 -0.95 13.78
CA GLU A 152 -20.76 -0.51 12.79
C GLU A 152 -20.38 0.67 11.93
N CYS A 153 -19.25 1.35 12.17
CA CYS A 153 -18.83 2.55 11.46
C CYS A 153 -17.64 2.30 10.54
N ALA A 154 -16.59 1.63 11.00
CA ALA A 154 -15.36 1.45 10.24
C ALA A 154 -14.68 0.10 10.50
N VAL A 155 -14.18 -0.50 9.44
CA VAL A 155 -13.46 -1.78 9.45
C VAL A 155 -12.13 -1.66 8.71
N VAL A 156 -11.07 -2.15 9.34
CA VAL A 156 -9.77 -2.35 8.70
C VAL A 156 -9.79 -3.69 7.98
N VAL A 157 -9.33 -3.70 6.74
CA VAL A 157 -9.30 -4.90 5.88
C VAL A 157 -7.89 -5.11 5.39
N GLY A 158 -7.37 -6.32 5.55
CA GLY A 158 -6.02 -6.66 5.11
C GLY A 158 -5.88 -8.08 4.61
N LYS A 159 -4.76 -8.29 3.93
CA LYS A 159 -4.25 -9.59 3.54
C LYS A 159 -2.73 -9.51 3.63
N PHE A 160 -2.13 -10.31 4.49
CA PHE A 160 -0.69 -10.47 4.60
C PHE A 160 -0.22 -11.65 3.75
N ASP A 161 1.11 -11.81 3.60
CA ASP A 161 1.68 -12.76 2.65
C ASP A 161 1.58 -14.22 3.11
N GLY A 162 1.67 -14.51 4.40
CA GLY A 162 1.51 -15.86 4.90
C GLY A 162 1.76 -16.07 6.38
N PHE A 163 1.74 -17.36 6.74
CA PHE A 163 2.22 -17.86 8.03
C PHE A 163 3.36 -18.84 7.80
N ALA A 164 4.39 -18.77 8.61
CA ALA A 164 5.38 -19.82 8.73
C ALA A 164 4.78 -21.05 9.46
N GLU A 165 5.46 -22.18 9.39
CA GLU A 165 4.99 -23.47 9.99
C GLU A 165 4.74 -23.40 11.50
N ASP A 166 5.47 -22.53 12.19
CA ASP A 166 5.33 -22.29 13.64
C ASP A 166 4.19 -21.30 14.00
N GLY A 167 3.47 -20.81 13.00
CA GLY A 167 2.38 -19.86 13.18
C GLY A 167 2.82 -18.39 13.15
N THR A 168 4.10 -18.10 12.96
CA THR A 168 4.61 -16.73 12.82
C THR A 168 4.07 -16.09 11.56
N LEU A 169 3.52 -14.88 11.67
CA LEU A 169 3.04 -14.11 10.52
C LEU A 169 4.23 -13.63 9.66
N VAL A 170 4.13 -13.78 8.35
CA VAL A 170 5.18 -13.38 7.41
C VAL A 170 4.64 -12.30 6.47
N GLU A 171 5.33 -11.17 6.44
CA GLU A 171 5.12 -10.08 5.48
C GLU A 171 6.39 -9.89 4.64
N ILE A 172 6.24 -9.90 3.33
CA ILE A 172 7.35 -9.90 2.37
C ILE A 172 7.47 -8.56 1.66
N LYS A 173 8.67 -7.98 1.67
CA LYS A 173 8.97 -6.72 0.98
C LYS A 173 10.06 -6.89 -0.08
N GLN A 174 9.67 -6.90 -1.35
CA GLN A 174 10.64 -6.83 -2.43
C GLN A 174 11.18 -5.40 -2.55
N ARG A 175 12.46 -5.23 -2.26
CA ARG A 175 13.14 -3.93 -2.40
C ARG A 175 13.61 -3.71 -3.84
N THR A 176 13.59 -2.45 -4.27
CA THR A 176 13.97 -2.07 -5.65
C THR A 176 15.37 -1.46 -5.74
N ARG A 177 15.94 -0.97 -4.63
CA ARG A 177 17.24 -0.28 -4.62
C ARG A 177 18.24 -0.88 -3.64
N ARG A 178 17.82 -1.22 -2.42
CA ARG A 178 18.64 -1.78 -1.35
C ARG A 178 17.78 -2.38 -0.26
N LEU A 179 18.34 -3.24 0.57
CA LEU A 179 17.75 -3.59 1.86
C LEU A 179 17.78 -2.36 2.77
N PHE A 180 16.78 -2.20 3.61
CA PHE A 180 16.75 -1.11 4.60
C PHE A 180 17.61 -1.47 5.82
N GLY A 181 17.66 -2.76 6.17
CA GLY A 181 18.43 -3.26 7.30
C GLY A 181 17.73 -3.02 8.65
N GLU A 182 16.56 -2.43 8.63
CA GLU A 182 15.73 -2.16 9.80
C GLU A 182 14.26 -2.12 9.40
N VAL A 183 13.37 -2.41 10.33
CA VAL A 183 11.92 -2.25 10.15
C VAL A 183 11.58 -0.76 10.20
N ARG A 184 11.04 -0.22 9.12
CA ARG A 184 10.60 1.16 9.07
C ARG A 184 9.31 1.35 9.85
N GLU A 185 9.12 2.51 10.49
CA GLU A 185 7.94 2.79 11.32
C GLU A 185 6.61 2.48 10.59
N TYR A 186 6.47 2.92 9.35
CA TYR A 186 5.25 2.67 8.57
C TYR A 186 5.02 1.18 8.25
N GLU A 187 6.08 0.38 8.15
CA GLU A 187 6.01 -1.07 7.97
C GLU A 187 5.72 -1.76 9.29
N ASN A 188 6.30 -1.26 10.39
CA ASN A 188 6.01 -1.73 11.73
C ASN A 188 4.53 -1.58 12.07
N VAL A 189 3.94 -0.41 11.76
CA VAL A 189 2.48 -0.20 11.88
C VAL A 189 1.69 -1.24 11.07
N GLN A 190 2.06 -1.46 9.81
CA GLN A 190 1.36 -2.42 8.95
C GLN A 190 1.43 -3.84 9.51
N VAL A 191 2.60 -4.27 9.97
CA VAL A 191 2.80 -5.62 10.53
C VAL A 191 2.00 -5.78 11.82
N HIS A 192 2.03 -4.82 12.76
CA HIS A 192 1.26 -4.87 13.99
C HIS A 192 -0.25 -4.91 13.74
N VAL A 193 -0.74 -4.14 12.74
CA VAL A 193 -2.15 -4.23 12.32
C VAL A 193 -2.48 -5.64 11.82
N TYR A 194 -1.60 -6.27 11.05
CA TYR A 194 -1.82 -7.65 10.61
C TYR A 194 -1.77 -8.64 11.77
N MET A 195 -0.84 -8.47 12.73
CA MET A 195 -0.75 -9.32 13.93
C MET A 195 -2.03 -9.22 14.76
N LYS A 196 -2.55 -8.01 15.00
CA LYS A 196 -3.86 -7.81 15.67
C LYS A 196 -4.99 -8.49 14.92
N MET A 197 -5.06 -8.35 13.60
CA MET A 197 -6.11 -8.96 12.77
C MET A 197 -6.02 -10.48 12.73
N ALA A 198 -4.83 -11.04 12.86
CA ALA A 198 -4.57 -12.48 12.84
C ALA A 198 -4.53 -13.11 14.24
N GLU A 199 -4.57 -12.28 15.31
CA GLU A 199 -4.47 -12.69 16.72
C GLU A 199 -3.19 -13.49 17.00
N VAL A 200 -2.04 -12.96 16.54
CA VAL A 200 -0.72 -13.58 16.72
C VAL A 200 0.26 -12.63 17.40
N GLU A 201 1.18 -13.20 18.19
CA GLU A 201 2.18 -12.49 18.99
C GLU A 201 3.52 -12.30 18.27
N THR A 202 3.75 -13.04 17.18
CA THR A 202 5.02 -13.04 16.45
C THR A 202 4.82 -12.82 14.98
N ALA A 203 5.69 -12.00 14.39
CA ALA A 203 5.74 -11.77 12.95
C ALA A 203 7.18 -11.66 12.45
N GLN A 204 7.35 -11.84 11.15
CA GLN A 204 8.59 -11.59 10.44
C GLN A 204 8.34 -10.67 9.26
N LEU A 205 9.11 -9.57 9.19
CA LEU A 205 9.23 -8.76 7.99
C LEU A 205 10.44 -9.25 7.19
N VAL A 206 10.18 -9.76 6.00
CA VAL A 206 11.19 -10.33 5.11
C VAL A 206 11.52 -9.36 3.99
N GLU A 207 12.73 -8.81 4.01
CA GLU A 207 13.23 -7.97 2.92
C GLU A 207 14.02 -8.80 1.92
N LYS A 208 13.77 -8.58 0.63
CA LYS A 208 14.59 -9.12 -0.46
C LYS A 208 15.05 -8.03 -1.41
N TYR A 209 16.34 -8.02 -1.69
CA TYR A 209 16.96 -7.20 -2.73
C TYR A 209 17.98 -8.05 -3.49
N GLU A 210 17.81 -8.21 -4.80
CA GLU A 210 18.59 -9.13 -5.63
C GLU A 210 18.62 -10.55 -5.02
N ASP A 211 19.79 -11.08 -4.73
CA ASP A 211 19.99 -12.40 -4.10
C ASP A 211 20.10 -12.34 -2.58
N LYS A 212 19.95 -11.12 -1.99
CA LYS A 212 20.05 -10.93 -0.54
C LYS A 212 18.67 -10.96 0.09
N LEU A 213 18.56 -11.72 1.17
CA LEU A 213 17.38 -11.79 2.02
C LEU A 213 17.76 -11.34 3.43
N MET A 214 16.90 -10.60 4.08
CA MET A 214 17.00 -10.21 5.48
C MET A 214 15.66 -10.42 6.15
N VAL A 215 15.68 -11.07 7.30
CA VAL A 215 14.50 -11.36 8.11
C VAL A 215 14.60 -10.54 9.40
N HIS A 216 13.53 -9.85 9.74
CA HIS A 216 13.40 -9.08 10.96
C HIS A 216 12.28 -9.69 11.80
N ASP A 217 12.64 -10.18 12.99
CA ASP A 217 11.66 -10.69 13.95
C ASP A 217 10.97 -9.52 14.64
N ILE A 218 9.64 -9.62 14.77
CA ILE A 218 8.79 -8.61 15.38
C ILE A 218 7.91 -9.29 16.42
N GLN A 219 7.98 -8.79 17.66
CA GLN A 219 7.06 -9.15 18.73
C GLN A 219 5.92 -8.17 18.76
N TYR A 220 4.71 -8.65 19.06
CA TYR A 220 3.56 -7.78 19.23
C TYR A 220 3.77 -6.86 20.44
N ASP A 221 3.53 -5.58 20.21
CA ASP A 221 3.65 -4.53 21.22
C ASP A 221 2.25 -3.93 21.46
N ASP A 222 1.67 -4.27 22.58
CA ASP A 222 0.33 -3.81 22.98
C ASP A 222 0.27 -2.29 23.12
N ASP A 223 1.28 -1.69 23.73
CA ASP A 223 1.31 -0.23 23.96
C ASP A 223 1.39 0.52 22.62
N PHE A 224 2.26 0.05 21.73
CA PHE A 224 2.37 0.59 20.38
C PHE A 224 1.06 0.44 19.61
N MET A 225 0.41 -0.73 19.71
CA MET A 225 -0.85 -0.96 19.00
C MET A 225 -2.00 -0.16 19.59
N CYS A 226 -2.07 0.04 20.92
CA CYS A 226 -3.04 0.92 21.56
C CYS A 226 -2.92 2.38 21.08
N GLU A 227 -1.69 2.88 20.89
CA GLU A 227 -1.46 4.21 20.30
C GLU A 227 -2.04 4.29 18.88
N ILE A 228 -1.71 3.30 18.02
CA ILE A 228 -2.23 3.23 16.64
C ILE A 228 -3.75 3.15 16.60
N GLU A 229 -4.35 2.34 17.45
CA GLU A 229 -5.80 2.17 17.55
C GLU A 229 -6.49 3.49 17.93
N SER A 230 -6.00 4.15 18.99
CA SER A 230 -6.51 5.44 19.45
C SER A 230 -6.44 6.52 18.37
N GLU A 231 -5.29 6.64 17.67
CA GLU A 231 -5.12 7.58 16.58
C GLU A 231 -6.04 7.27 15.39
N LEU A 232 -6.21 6.00 15.05
CA LEU A 232 -7.08 5.58 13.96
C LEU A 232 -8.56 5.82 14.29
N GLU A 233 -8.98 5.55 15.52
CA GLU A 233 -10.33 5.89 16.01
C GLU A 233 -10.61 7.39 15.93
N ASN A 234 -9.63 8.22 16.31
CA ASN A 234 -9.70 9.69 16.17
C ASN A 234 -9.91 10.10 14.71
N VAL A 235 -9.16 9.49 13.78
CA VAL A 235 -9.29 9.77 12.35
C VAL A 235 -10.68 9.37 11.84
N VAL A 236 -11.19 8.22 12.25
CA VAL A 236 -12.54 7.77 11.86
C VAL A 236 -13.58 8.74 12.37
N ASN A 237 -13.59 9.03 13.67
CA ASN A 237 -14.64 9.80 14.34
C ASN A 237 -14.61 11.28 13.94
N ASN A 238 -13.44 11.90 13.89
CA ASN A 238 -13.31 13.34 13.73
C ASN A 238 -13.19 13.79 12.25
N TYR A 239 -12.79 12.89 11.35
CA TYR A 239 -12.58 13.22 9.96
C TYR A 239 -13.45 12.40 9.01
N LEU A 240 -13.31 11.07 8.99
CA LEU A 240 -14.01 10.25 7.99
C LEU A 240 -15.53 10.25 8.16
N MET A 241 -16.02 10.32 9.39
CA MET A 241 -17.47 10.36 9.67
C MET A 241 -18.06 11.76 9.53
N THR A 242 -17.26 12.82 9.65
CA THR A 242 -17.74 14.22 9.62
C THR A 242 -17.57 14.90 8.27
N MET A 243 -16.73 14.38 7.38
CA MET A 243 -16.59 14.92 6.02
C MET A 243 -17.86 14.64 5.21
N ASN A 244 -18.52 15.69 4.70
CA ASN A 244 -19.72 15.63 3.85
C ASN A 244 -19.40 16.01 2.41
#